data_2d637503b50e29cbf609fa095c90fd1c
#
_entry.id   2d637503b50e29cbf609fa095c90fd1c
#
_cell.length_a   1.000
_cell.length_b   1.000
_cell.length_c   1.000
_cell.angle_alpha   90.00
_cell.angle_beta   90.00
_cell.angle_gamma   90.00
#
_symmetry.space_group_name_H-M   'P 1'
#
loop_
_entity.id
_entity.type
_entity.pdbx_description
1 polymer ?
#
loop_
_entity_poly.entity_id
_entity_poly.type
_entity_poly.pdbx_seq_one_letter_code
_entity_poly.pdbx_strand_id
1 'polypeptide(L)'
;LPQTIFRIINGRLFDKSYPYRMIDADTALALARATELSEFVVKPARDSSGGSGVAFMDLAGLASFLPAHMRRHSDWVIQHPIRQHECMSALHASCVNTIRIITIRLSAEVSVVSAFVRIGTGTTRVDNLTAGKSIAVGVEQDGRLGRYGYDNDLRRCSAHPDHGYAFDSFVIPSFSAAQQTCIDLHQSIPDLDFISWDVAIDQQGKPVVVEFNVGRQDINTSQVCSGPVLNPYIDEVLARDRWLIIPGIGPIDRHTDIAPD
;
A
#
# COMPACT_ATOMS: atom_id res chain seq x y z
N LEU A 1 -9.14 0.43 -7.23
CA LEU A 1 -9.15 1.31 -6.06
C LEU A 1 -10.34 1.00 -5.18
N PRO A 2 -10.23 1.22 -3.84
CA PRO A 2 -11.38 1.14 -2.94
C PRO A 2 -12.48 2.09 -3.39
N GLN A 3 -13.74 1.69 -3.22
CA GLN A 3 -14.87 2.51 -3.64
C GLN A 3 -14.94 3.80 -2.78
N THR A 4 -14.72 4.94 -3.42
CA THR A 4 -14.83 6.25 -2.77
C THR A 4 -16.28 6.67 -2.69
N ILE A 5 -16.70 7.26 -1.56
CA ILE A 5 -18.03 7.81 -1.34
C ILE A 5 -18.01 9.31 -1.65
N PHE A 6 -17.08 10.03 -1.02
CA PHE A 6 -16.80 11.44 -1.28
C PHE A 6 -15.38 11.80 -0.81
N ARG A 7 -14.96 13.04 -1.03
CA ARG A 7 -13.61 13.53 -0.70
C ARG A 7 -13.67 14.89 -0.01
N ILE A 8 -12.66 15.17 0.78
CA ILE A 8 -12.32 16.54 1.22
C ILE A 8 -11.05 16.91 0.45
N ILE A 9 -11.08 18.02 -0.28
CA ILE A 9 -9.93 18.57 -1.01
C ILE A 9 -9.77 20.01 -0.55
N ASN A 10 -8.65 20.31 0.07
CA ASN A 10 -8.34 21.62 0.63
C ASN A 10 -9.48 22.16 1.52
N GLY A 11 -10.03 21.29 2.37
CA GLY A 11 -11.11 21.62 3.30
C GLY A 11 -12.51 21.75 2.68
N ARG A 12 -12.70 21.42 1.41
CA ARG A 12 -14.00 21.47 0.72
C ARG A 12 -14.44 20.06 0.34
N LEU A 13 -15.74 19.81 0.43
CA LEU A 13 -16.34 18.52 0.08
C LEU A 13 -16.61 18.40 -1.42
N PHE A 14 -16.30 17.24 -1.96
CA PHE A 14 -16.52 16.89 -3.35
C PHE A 14 -17.09 15.49 -3.46
N ASP A 15 -17.90 15.27 -4.49
CA ASP A 15 -18.40 13.94 -4.83
C ASP A 15 -17.25 13.01 -5.33
N LYS A 16 -17.59 11.74 -5.60
CA LYS A 16 -16.62 10.72 -6.02
C LYS A 16 -16.22 10.78 -7.49
N SER A 17 -17.02 11.45 -8.33
CA SER A 17 -16.94 11.34 -9.78
C SER A 17 -16.18 12.52 -10.40
N TYR A 18 -15.25 12.22 -11.31
CA TYR A 18 -14.62 13.28 -12.08
C TYR A 18 -15.51 13.70 -13.27
N PRO A 19 -15.65 15.00 -13.56
CA PRO A 19 -15.11 16.14 -12.81
C PRO A 19 -15.80 16.28 -11.45
N TYR A 20 -15.00 16.45 -10.39
CA TYR A 20 -15.51 16.52 -9.02
C TYR A 20 -16.42 17.73 -8.84
N ARG A 21 -17.65 17.49 -8.37
CA ARG A 21 -18.58 18.57 -8.02
C ARG A 21 -18.51 18.84 -6.53
N MET A 22 -18.43 20.11 -6.19
CA MET A 22 -18.51 20.55 -4.80
C MET A 22 -19.89 20.25 -4.22
N ILE A 23 -19.92 19.70 -3.01
CA ILE A 23 -21.13 19.34 -2.28
C ILE A 23 -21.09 19.96 -0.89
N ASP A 24 -22.22 20.06 -0.23
CA ASP A 24 -22.30 20.45 1.18
C ASP A 24 -22.24 19.23 2.12
N ALA A 25 -22.20 19.49 3.43
CA ALA A 25 -22.08 18.46 4.45
C ALA A 25 -23.33 17.54 4.49
N ASP A 26 -24.50 18.10 4.29
CA ASP A 26 -25.76 17.34 4.31
C ASP A 26 -25.80 16.36 3.13
N THR A 27 -25.39 16.80 1.96
CA THR A 27 -25.24 15.94 0.76
C THR A 27 -24.20 14.85 0.99
N ALA A 28 -23.03 15.18 1.57
CA ALA A 28 -21.99 14.19 1.86
C ALA A 28 -22.49 13.11 2.83
N LEU A 29 -23.20 13.50 3.90
CA LEU A 29 -23.80 12.55 4.84
C LEU A 29 -24.95 11.76 4.22
N ALA A 30 -25.73 12.35 3.31
CA ALA A 30 -26.75 11.63 2.55
C ALA A 30 -26.13 10.58 1.64
N LEU A 31 -25.02 10.90 0.95
CA LEU A 31 -24.25 9.92 0.14
C LEU A 31 -23.73 8.77 1.01
N ALA A 32 -23.18 9.07 2.18
CA ALA A 32 -22.72 8.04 3.11
C ALA A 32 -23.90 7.15 3.60
N ARG A 33 -25.02 7.75 3.99
CA ARG A 33 -26.22 7.00 4.43
C ARG A 33 -26.77 6.09 3.33
N ALA A 34 -26.76 6.55 2.09
CA ALA A 34 -27.26 5.78 0.93
C ALA A 34 -26.42 4.52 0.63
N THR A 35 -25.22 4.38 1.20
CA THR A 35 -24.42 3.14 1.06
C THR A 35 -24.89 2.01 1.96
N GLU A 36 -25.71 2.29 2.97
CA GLU A 36 -26.18 1.35 3.99
C GLU A 36 -25.03 0.68 4.79
N LEU A 37 -23.83 1.26 4.73
CA LEU A 37 -22.69 0.77 5.50
C LEU A 37 -22.80 1.15 6.97
N SER A 38 -22.45 0.24 7.86
CA SER A 38 -22.33 0.50 9.29
C SER A 38 -21.05 1.25 9.66
N GLU A 39 -20.04 1.22 8.79
CA GLU A 39 -18.72 1.80 9.03
C GLU A 39 -18.07 2.30 7.74
N PHE A 40 -17.29 3.36 7.83
CA PHE A 40 -16.55 4.01 6.76
C PHE A 40 -15.06 4.04 7.08
N VAL A 41 -14.24 3.94 6.04
CA VAL A 41 -12.80 4.22 6.14
C VAL A 41 -12.57 5.68 5.78
N VAL A 42 -11.95 6.41 6.71
CA VAL A 42 -11.55 7.81 6.54
C VAL A 42 -10.03 7.86 6.63
N LYS A 43 -9.39 8.37 5.59
CA LYS A 43 -7.91 8.45 5.56
C LYS A 43 -7.43 9.73 4.87
N PRO A 44 -6.24 10.25 5.24
CA PRO A 44 -5.59 11.30 4.48
C PRO A 44 -5.44 10.86 3.02
N ALA A 45 -5.62 11.79 2.07
CA ALA A 45 -5.51 11.48 0.65
C ALA A 45 -4.04 11.43 0.17
N ARG A 46 -3.12 12.04 0.94
CA ARG A 46 -1.69 12.11 0.63
C ARG A 46 -0.87 12.32 1.90
N ASP A 47 0.44 12.15 1.78
CA ASP A 47 1.43 12.46 2.82
C ASP A 47 1.18 11.71 4.15
N SER A 48 0.56 10.51 4.07
CA SER A 48 0.41 9.61 5.21
C SER A 48 1.28 8.37 5.00
N SER A 49 1.93 7.91 6.07
CA SER A 49 2.75 6.71 6.03
C SER A 49 2.31 5.75 7.13
N GLY A 50 2.43 4.45 6.88
CA GLY A 50 2.20 3.42 7.86
C GLY A 50 0.78 3.39 8.43
N GLY A 51 -0.23 3.77 7.67
CA GLY A 51 -1.62 3.83 8.12
C GLY A 51 -1.93 4.98 9.10
N SER A 52 -1.02 5.95 9.24
CA SER A 52 -1.24 7.12 10.08
C SER A 52 -2.45 7.93 9.60
N GLY A 53 -3.34 8.24 10.52
CA GLY A 53 -4.57 8.99 10.23
C GLY A 53 -5.70 8.14 9.61
N VAL A 54 -5.50 6.84 9.38
CA VAL A 54 -6.60 5.95 8.99
C VAL A 54 -7.53 5.75 10.19
N ALA A 55 -8.79 6.06 9.99
CA ALA A 55 -9.84 5.88 11.00
C ALA A 55 -11.03 5.10 10.43
N PHE A 56 -11.65 4.33 11.30
CA PHE A 56 -12.89 3.63 11.02
C PHE A 56 -13.98 4.28 11.85
N MET A 57 -15.04 4.74 11.23
CA MET A 57 -16.11 5.46 11.94
C MET A 57 -17.47 5.17 11.33
N ASP A 58 -18.48 5.19 12.17
CA ASP A 58 -19.87 5.12 11.76
C ASP A 58 -20.37 6.48 11.22
N LEU A 59 -21.62 6.56 10.85
CA LEU A 59 -22.23 7.79 10.33
C LEU A 59 -22.19 8.94 11.33
N ALA A 60 -22.35 8.67 12.63
CA ALA A 60 -22.31 9.70 13.68
C ALA A 60 -20.88 10.24 13.87
N GLY A 61 -19.90 9.34 13.86
CA GLY A 61 -18.47 9.69 13.86
C GLY A 61 -18.10 10.54 12.65
N LEU A 62 -18.59 10.17 11.46
CA LEU A 62 -18.37 10.92 10.23
C LEU A 62 -18.99 12.33 10.30
N ALA A 63 -20.22 12.47 10.83
CA ALA A 63 -20.88 13.76 11.02
C ALA A 63 -20.10 14.67 11.97
N SER A 64 -19.46 14.10 12.99
CA SER A 64 -18.60 14.84 13.93
C SER A 64 -17.23 15.19 13.32
N PHE A 65 -16.70 14.34 12.44
CA PHE A 65 -15.41 14.53 11.76
C PHE A 65 -15.43 15.69 10.77
N LEU A 66 -16.48 15.82 9.95
CA LEU A 66 -16.54 16.75 8.83
C LEU A 66 -16.32 18.21 9.24
N PRO A 67 -17.00 18.80 10.26
CA PRO A 67 -16.83 20.22 10.59
C PRO A 67 -15.40 20.59 10.99
N ALA A 68 -14.69 19.67 11.65
CA ALA A 68 -13.31 19.90 12.08
C ALA A 68 -12.32 19.90 10.90
N HIS A 69 -12.56 19.09 9.88
CA HIS A 69 -11.65 18.88 8.75
C HIS A 69 -11.99 19.77 7.54
N MET A 70 -13.22 20.25 7.43
CA MET A 70 -13.59 21.30 6.46
C MET A 70 -12.98 22.67 6.78
N ARG A 71 -12.51 22.91 8.01
CA ARG A 71 -11.84 24.16 8.42
C ARG A 71 -10.33 24.15 8.24
N ARG A 72 -9.76 23.01 7.90
CA ARG A 72 -8.31 22.82 7.74
C ARG A 72 -8.00 22.63 6.25
N HIS A 73 -6.88 23.15 5.80
CA HIS A 73 -6.35 22.86 4.47
C HIS A 73 -5.78 21.43 4.43
N SER A 74 -6.67 20.44 4.51
CA SER A 74 -6.31 19.03 4.53
C SER A 74 -7.14 18.26 3.51
N ASP A 75 -6.56 17.20 2.98
CA ASP A 75 -7.16 16.35 1.98
C ASP A 75 -7.47 14.98 2.58
N TRP A 76 -8.71 14.53 2.44
CA TRP A 76 -9.19 13.27 2.97
C TRP A 76 -10.02 12.52 1.94
N VAL A 77 -10.01 11.21 2.03
CA VAL A 77 -10.87 10.34 1.23
C VAL A 77 -11.72 9.48 2.16
N ILE A 78 -13.01 9.42 1.87
CA ILE A 78 -13.99 8.62 2.59
C ILE A 78 -14.40 7.47 1.66
N GLN A 79 -14.18 6.24 2.12
CA GLN A 79 -14.28 5.04 1.30
C GLN A 79 -15.06 3.93 1.99
N HIS A 80 -15.53 2.98 1.18
CA HIS A 80 -16.01 1.70 1.67
C HIS A 80 -14.85 0.94 2.33
N PRO A 81 -15.06 0.25 3.45
CA PRO A 81 -14.12 -0.73 3.95
C PRO A 81 -13.87 -1.83 2.91
N ILE A 82 -12.61 -2.21 2.73
CA ILE A 82 -12.27 -3.37 1.92
C ILE A 82 -12.62 -4.62 2.73
N ARG A 83 -13.42 -5.50 2.14
CA ARG A 83 -13.62 -6.85 2.66
C ARG A 83 -12.68 -7.77 1.91
N GLN A 84 -11.65 -8.25 2.61
CA GLN A 84 -10.64 -9.10 1.99
C GLN A 84 -11.16 -10.51 1.72
N HIS A 85 -10.51 -11.21 0.80
CA HIS A 85 -10.76 -12.61 0.47
C HIS A 85 -10.64 -13.49 1.71
N GLU A 86 -11.47 -14.54 1.81
CA GLU A 86 -11.48 -15.43 2.97
C GLU A 86 -10.13 -16.09 3.24
N CYS A 87 -9.40 -16.52 2.19
CA CYS A 87 -8.04 -17.03 2.36
C CYS A 87 -7.11 -16.00 3.00
N MET A 88 -7.17 -14.72 2.58
CA MET A 88 -6.38 -13.66 3.19
C MET A 88 -6.76 -13.44 4.66
N SER A 89 -8.03 -13.62 5.01
CA SER A 89 -8.50 -13.54 6.40
C SER A 89 -7.97 -14.68 7.27
N ALA A 90 -7.58 -15.82 6.68
CA ALA A 90 -6.92 -16.90 7.41
C ALA A 90 -5.51 -16.51 7.89
N LEU A 91 -4.84 -15.56 7.22
CA LEU A 91 -3.58 -15.00 7.69
C LEU A 91 -3.80 -14.07 8.89
N HIS A 92 -4.73 -13.13 8.78
CA HIS A 92 -5.19 -12.29 9.89
C HIS A 92 -6.55 -11.66 9.54
N ALA A 93 -7.54 -11.86 10.39
CA ALA A 93 -8.93 -11.48 10.10
C ALA A 93 -9.26 -10.02 10.45
N SER A 94 -8.55 -9.42 11.42
CA SER A 94 -8.92 -8.12 11.99
C SER A 94 -8.48 -6.93 11.13
N CYS A 95 -7.50 -7.09 10.24
CA CYS A 95 -7.09 -6.08 9.29
C CYS A 95 -7.05 -6.62 7.87
N VAL A 96 -7.01 -5.72 6.90
CA VAL A 96 -6.72 -6.07 5.51
C VAL A 96 -5.23 -6.36 5.39
N ASN A 97 -4.87 -7.60 5.02
CA ASN A 97 -3.49 -7.98 4.78
C ASN A 97 -3.10 -7.53 3.37
N THR A 98 -2.23 -6.53 3.26
CA THR A 98 -1.87 -5.95 1.96
C THR A 98 -0.61 -6.59 1.39
N ILE A 99 -0.59 -6.75 0.08
CA ILE A 99 0.57 -7.20 -0.68
C ILE A 99 1.30 -5.94 -1.15
N ARG A 100 2.53 -5.72 -0.70
CA ARG A 100 3.42 -4.73 -1.26
C ARG A 100 4.04 -5.31 -2.52
N ILE A 101 3.67 -4.77 -3.69
CA ILE A 101 4.26 -5.13 -4.99
C ILE A 101 5.12 -3.95 -5.43
N ILE A 102 6.38 -4.22 -5.76
CA ILE A 102 7.31 -3.19 -6.22
C ILE A 102 7.53 -3.38 -7.71
N THR A 103 7.33 -2.30 -8.47
CA THR A 103 7.54 -2.28 -9.92
C THR A 103 8.62 -1.26 -10.28
N ILE A 104 9.42 -1.62 -11.28
CA ILE A 104 10.45 -0.75 -11.87
C ILE A 104 10.18 -0.59 -13.36
N ARG A 105 10.39 0.61 -13.86
CA ARG A 105 10.42 0.91 -15.29
C ARG A 105 11.87 1.02 -15.74
N LEU A 106 12.27 0.08 -16.56
CA LEU A 106 13.60 0.11 -17.22
C LEU A 106 13.36 0.18 -18.72
N SER A 107 14.01 1.14 -19.38
CA SER A 107 13.78 1.44 -20.80
C SER A 107 12.26 1.69 -21.08
N ALA A 108 11.58 0.85 -21.83
CA ALA A 108 10.15 0.95 -22.11
C ALA A 108 9.32 -0.08 -21.31
N GLU A 109 9.97 -0.97 -20.59
CA GLU A 109 9.30 -2.08 -19.92
C GLU A 109 9.11 -1.82 -18.42
N VAL A 110 7.98 -2.29 -17.91
CA VAL A 110 7.68 -2.31 -16.48
C VAL A 110 7.74 -3.76 -15.99
N SER A 111 8.55 -3.99 -14.97
CA SER A 111 8.72 -5.30 -14.36
C SER A 111 8.39 -5.26 -12.86
N VAL A 112 7.93 -6.39 -12.32
CA VAL A 112 7.83 -6.58 -10.86
C VAL A 112 9.20 -6.96 -10.33
N VAL A 113 9.71 -6.16 -9.41
CA VAL A 113 11.01 -6.36 -8.75
C VAL A 113 10.90 -7.35 -7.61
N SER A 114 9.89 -7.17 -6.77
CA SER A 114 9.63 -8.01 -5.60
C SER A 114 8.20 -7.85 -5.10
N ALA A 115 7.78 -8.80 -4.30
CA ALA A 115 6.55 -8.69 -3.53
C ALA A 115 6.72 -9.26 -2.13
N PHE A 116 6.02 -8.68 -1.16
CA PHE A 116 5.84 -9.25 0.17
C PHE A 116 4.45 -8.91 0.69
N VAL A 117 3.88 -9.79 1.51
CA VAL A 117 2.62 -9.53 2.18
C VAL A 117 2.89 -9.00 3.60
N ARG A 118 2.13 -7.99 4.00
CA ARG A 118 2.07 -7.51 5.39
C ARG A 118 0.87 -8.18 6.05
N ILE A 119 1.15 -8.93 7.10
CA ILE A 119 0.16 -9.70 7.87
C ILE A 119 0.04 -9.05 9.24
N GLY A 120 -1.16 -8.63 9.62
CA GLY A 120 -1.41 -8.03 10.94
C GLY A 120 -1.17 -9.01 12.08
N THR A 121 -0.96 -8.49 13.30
CA THR A 121 -0.84 -9.27 14.53
C THR A 121 -1.71 -8.68 15.64
N GLY A 122 -2.13 -9.51 16.56
CA GLY A 122 -2.99 -9.10 17.67
C GLY A 122 -4.37 -8.63 17.20
N THR A 123 -4.82 -7.48 17.72
CA THR A 123 -6.13 -6.90 17.41
C THR A 123 -6.05 -5.71 16.46
N THR A 124 -4.93 -5.57 15.75
CA THR A 124 -4.75 -4.43 14.85
C THR A 124 -5.78 -4.44 13.72
N ARG A 125 -6.23 -3.25 13.33
CA ARG A 125 -7.10 -3.05 12.16
C ARG A 125 -6.36 -2.48 10.94
N VAL A 126 -5.06 -2.19 11.10
CA VAL A 126 -4.19 -1.65 10.05
C VAL A 126 -2.88 -2.45 10.05
N ASP A 127 -2.45 -2.90 8.90
CA ASP A 127 -1.23 -3.69 8.70
C ASP A 127 0.02 -2.80 8.69
N ASN A 128 0.39 -2.26 9.85
CA ASN A 128 1.50 -1.33 9.97
C ASN A 128 2.74 -1.99 10.58
N LEU A 129 3.74 -2.27 9.75
CA LEU A 129 5.02 -2.85 10.15
C LEU A 129 5.75 -1.94 11.16
N THR A 130 5.80 -0.63 10.87
CA THR A 130 6.51 0.35 11.68
C THR A 130 5.95 0.48 13.10
N ALA A 131 4.66 0.21 13.29
CA ALA A 131 4.04 0.18 14.61
C ALA A 131 4.26 -1.15 15.38
N GLY A 132 5.05 -2.09 14.82
CA GLY A 132 5.30 -3.41 15.41
C GLY A 132 4.05 -4.31 15.46
N LYS A 133 3.08 -4.05 14.59
CA LYS A 133 1.78 -4.73 14.58
C LYS A 133 1.56 -5.58 13.32
N SER A 134 2.62 -5.91 12.62
CA SER A 134 2.55 -6.78 11.45
C SER A 134 3.86 -7.51 11.19
N ILE A 135 3.78 -8.52 10.35
CA ILE A 135 4.89 -9.33 9.88
C ILE A 135 4.93 -9.20 8.37
N ALA A 136 6.12 -9.03 7.80
CA ALA A 136 6.35 -9.09 6.37
C ALA A 136 6.82 -10.50 5.97
N VAL A 137 6.18 -11.08 4.97
CA VAL A 137 6.55 -12.38 4.40
C VAL A 137 6.74 -12.22 2.90
N GLY A 138 7.90 -12.63 2.37
CA GLY A 138 8.17 -12.59 0.93
C GLY A 138 7.17 -13.44 0.15
N VAL A 139 6.87 -13.00 -1.07
CA VAL A 139 5.98 -13.72 -1.99
C VAL A 139 6.78 -14.16 -3.21
N GLU A 140 6.73 -15.46 -3.51
CA GLU A 140 7.33 -16.05 -4.69
C GLU A 140 6.54 -15.68 -5.95
N GLN A 141 7.12 -15.93 -7.13
CA GLN A 141 6.49 -15.58 -8.41
C GLN A 141 5.12 -16.23 -8.63
N ASP A 142 4.89 -17.41 -8.07
CA ASP A 142 3.62 -18.16 -8.16
C ASP A 142 2.60 -17.76 -7.09
N GLY A 143 2.92 -16.78 -6.23
CA GLY A 143 2.07 -16.31 -5.14
C GLY A 143 2.22 -17.08 -3.83
N ARG A 144 3.10 -18.07 -3.77
CA ARG A 144 3.43 -18.81 -2.54
C ARG A 144 4.18 -17.91 -1.58
N LEU A 145 3.85 -17.99 -0.30
CA LEU A 145 4.61 -17.28 0.71
C LEU A 145 5.94 -18.00 1.00
N GLY A 146 6.96 -17.20 1.23
CA GLY A 146 8.24 -17.68 1.74
C GLY A 146 8.08 -18.32 3.12
N ARG A 147 9.03 -19.17 3.48
CA ARG A 147 9.01 -19.91 4.75
C ARG A 147 9.06 -19.01 5.98
N TYR A 148 9.68 -17.84 5.86
CA TYR A 148 9.94 -16.96 6.99
C TYR A 148 9.28 -15.60 6.84
N GLY A 149 8.68 -15.13 7.92
CA GLY A 149 8.24 -13.76 8.09
C GLY A 149 9.18 -13.01 9.05
N TYR A 150 9.15 -11.68 8.95
CA TYR A 150 10.00 -10.77 9.71
C TYR A 150 9.15 -9.66 10.33
N ASP A 151 9.35 -9.40 11.60
CA ASP A 151 8.76 -8.24 12.29
C ASP A 151 9.59 -6.96 12.03
N ASN A 152 9.19 -5.85 12.62
CA ASN A 152 9.90 -4.57 12.49
C ASN A 152 11.33 -4.59 13.09
N ASP A 153 11.59 -5.46 14.04
CA ASP A 153 12.92 -5.65 14.63
C ASP A 153 13.75 -6.69 13.86
N LEU A 154 13.28 -7.14 12.70
CA LEU A 154 13.87 -8.18 11.83
C LEU A 154 13.95 -9.55 12.53
N ARG A 155 13.16 -9.77 13.56
CA ARG A 155 13.05 -11.09 14.19
C ARG A 155 12.26 -12.01 13.25
N ARG A 156 12.84 -13.18 13.03
CA ARG A 156 12.32 -14.18 12.09
C ARG A 156 11.37 -15.15 12.77
N CYS A 157 10.24 -15.44 12.11
CA CYS A 157 9.32 -16.51 12.48
C CYS A 157 8.89 -17.31 11.26
N SER A 158 8.53 -18.58 11.43
CA SER A 158 8.06 -19.46 10.34
C SER A 158 6.55 -19.66 10.34
N ALA A 159 5.88 -19.10 11.33
CA ALA A 159 4.43 -19.18 11.48
C ALA A 159 3.90 -17.90 12.12
N HIS A 160 2.62 -17.63 11.91
CA HIS A 160 1.96 -16.49 12.51
C HIS A 160 1.96 -16.60 14.06
N PRO A 161 2.40 -15.57 14.80
CA PRO A 161 2.60 -15.64 16.25
C PRO A 161 1.29 -15.88 17.01
N ASP A 162 0.15 -15.40 16.53
CA ASP A 162 -1.11 -15.46 17.26
C ASP A 162 -1.80 -16.82 17.14
N HIS A 163 -1.65 -17.52 16.01
CA HIS A 163 -2.41 -18.76 15.74
C HIS A 163 -1.59 -19.88 15.10
N GLY A 164 -0.30 -19.72 14.89
CA GLY A 164 0.59 -20.77 14.46
C GLY A 164 0.46 -21.22 12.99
N TYR A 165 -0.21 -20.45 12.15
CA TYR A 165 -0.34 -20.76 10.72
C TYR A 165 1.03 -20.67 10.02
N ALA A 166 1.50 -21.76 9.41
CA ALA A 166 2.78 -21.81 8.72
C ALA A 166 2.70 -21.06 7.38
N PHE A 167 3.64 -20.13 7.13
CA PHE A 167 3.58 -19.26 5.96
C PHE A 167 3.77 -20.02 4.64
N ASP A 168 4.69 -20.96 4.59
CA ASP A 168 5.04 -21.72 3.36
C ASP A 168 3.92 -22.64 2.84
N SER A 169 2.86 -22.82 3.62
CA SER A 169 1.64 -23.53 3.18
C SER A 169 0.61 -22.64 2.49
N PHE A 170 0.86 -21.31 2.42
CA PHE A 170 -0.10 -20.34 1.90
C PHE A 170 0.24 -19.89 0.48
N VAL A 171 -0.80 -19.78 -0.34
CA VAL A 171 -0.72 -19.19 -1.69
C VAL A 171 -1.71 -18.03 -1.77
N ILE A 172 -1.22 -16.85 -2.15
CA ILE A 172 -2.05 -15.65 -2.31
C ILE A 172 -3.01 -15.85 -3.49
N PRO A 173 -4.33 -15.72 -3.27
CA PRO A 173 -5.29 -15.83 -4.37
C PRO A 173 -5.10 -14.69 -5.37
N SER A 174 -5.24 -14.99 -6.67
CA SER A 174 -5.16 -14.00 -7.76
C SER A 174 -3.87 -13.15 -7.77
N PHE A 175 -2.76 -13.67 -7.28
CA PHE A 175 -1.50 -12.94 -7.20
C PHE A 175 -1.00 -12.45 -8.57
N SER A 176 -1.06 -13.31 -9.60
CA SER A 176 -0.70 -12.92 -10.96
C SER A 176 -1.55 -11.75 -11.50
N ALA A 177 -2.85 -11.74 -11.19
CA ALA A 177 -3.72 -10.62 -11.54
C ALA A 177 -3.35 -9.33 -10.77
N ALA A 178 -2.90 -9.45 -9.52
CA ALA A 178 -2.41 -8.31 -8.75
C ALA A 178 -1.13 -7.73 -9.35
N GLN A 179 -0.18 -8.58 -9.75
CA GLN A 179 1.04 -8.15 -10.44
C GLN A 179 0.71 -7.45 -11.76
N GLN A 180 -0.15 -8.03 -12.59
CA GLN A 180 -0.54 -7.44 -13.86
C GLN A 180 -1.23 -6.10 -13.68
N THR A 181 -2.12 -5.97 -12.67
CA THR A 181 -2.75 -4.69 -12.33
C THR A 181 -1.72 -3.61 -12.00
N CYS A 182 -0.68 -3.93 -11.25
CA CYS A 182 0.38 -2.98 -10.91
C CYS A 182 1.21 -2.59 -12.14
N ILE A 183 1.53 -3.54 -13.01
CA ILE A 183 2.23 -3.29 -14.28
C ILE A 183 1.42 -2.35 -15.16
N ASP A 184 0.14 -2.65 -15.40
CA ASP A 184 -0.74 -1.84 -16.26
C ASP A 184 -0.90 -0.41 -15.74
N LEU A 185 -1.07 -0.26 -14.42
CA LEU A 185 -1.15 1.05 -13.78
C LEU A 185 0.18 1.81 -13.89
N HIS A 186 1.31 1.16 -13.66
CA HIS A 186 2.63 1.79 -13.79
C HIS A 186 2.90 2.23 -15.24
N GLN A 187 2.47 1.45 -16.23
CA GLN A 187 2.58 1.84 -17.65
C GLN A 187 1.85 3.13 -17.95
N SER A 188 0.75 3.41 -17.26
CA SER A 188 -0.03 4.65 -17.42
C SER A 188 0.60 5.87 -16.75
N ILE A 189 1.70 5.71 -16.00
CA ILE A 189 2.41 6.78 -15.27
C ILE A 189 3.86 6.84 -15.78
N PRO A 190 4.12 7.45 -16.96
CA PRO A 190 5.41 7.37 -17.64
C PRO A 190 6.56 8.08 -16.92
N ASP A 191 6.25 9.04 -16.03
CA ASP A 191 7.25 9.89 -15.37
C ASP A 191 7.83 9.27 -14.07
N LEU A 192 7.35 8.08 -13.68
CA LEU A 192 7.82 7.37 -12.50
C LEU A 192 8.58 6.11 -12.90
N ASP A 193 9.79 5.96 -12.40
CA ASP A 193 10.62 4.79 -12.68
C ASP A 193 10.46 3.68 -11.62
N PHE A 194 9.99 4.02 -10.43
CA PHE A 194 9.91 3.06 -9.32
C PHE A 194 8.68 3.32 -8.46
N ILE A 195 7.80 2.33 -8.35
CA ILE A 195 6.55 2.46 -7.60
C ILE A 195 6.36 1.25 -6.69
N SER A 196 5.99 1.50 -5.43
CA SER A 196 5.50 0.47 -4.51
C SER A 196 3.99 0.57 -4.37
N TRP A 197 3.31 -0.52 -4.67
CA TRP A 197 1.86 -0.66 -4.65
C TRP A 197 1.42 -1.44 -3.43
N ASP A 198 0.42 -0.96 -2.72
CA ASP A 198 -0.27 -1.73 -1.68
C ASP A 198 -1.56 -2.27 -2.23
N VAL A 199 -1.64 -3.58 -2.38
CA VAL A 199 -2.76 -4.28 -3.03
C VAL A 199 -3.45 -5.20 -2.04
N ALA A 200 -4.76 -5.08 -1.93
CA ALA A 200 -5.61 -6.05 -1.25
C ALA A 200 -6.27 -6.98 -2.27
N ILE A 201 -6.66 -8.17 -1.84
CA ILE A 201 -7.52 -9.06 -2.61
C ILE A 201 -8.91 -9.03 -1.97
N ASP A 202 -9.91 -8.61 -2.71
CA ASP A 202 -11.28 -8.51 -2.21
C ASP A 202 -11.98 -9.89 -2.13
N GLN A 203 -13.20 -9.90 -1.60
CA GLN A 203 -13.99 -11.12 -1.42
C GLN A 203 -14.27 -11.91 -2.71
N GLN A 204 -14.25 -11.22 -3.85
CA GLN A 204 -14.43 -11.80 -5.18
C GLN A 204 -13.11 -12.27 -5.81
N GLY A 205 -12.00 -12.16 -5.08
CA GLY A 205 -10.65 -12.48 -5.59
C GLY A 205 -10.08 -11.41 -6.52
N LYS A 206 -10.65 -10.20 -6.54
CA LYS A 206 -10.18 -9.11 -7.39
C LYS A 206 -9.11 -8.29 -6.69
N PRO A 207 -7.98 -7.95 -7.36
CA PRO A 207 -7.00 -7.04 -6.82
C PRO A 207 -7.56 -5.62 -6.67
N VAL A 208 -7.34 -5.03 -5.50
CA VAL A 208 -7.75 -3.66 -5.16
C VAL A 208 -6.52 -2.88 -4.71
N VAL A 209 -6.05 -1.94 -5.53
CA VAL A 209 -4.95 -1.06 -5.15
C VAL A 209 -5.42 -0.10 -4.06
N VAL A 210 -4.86 -0.22 -2.87
CA VAL A 210 -5.19 0.58 -1.69
C VAL A 210 -4.51 1.94 -1.75
N GLU A 211 -3.21 1.92 -2.09
CA GLU A 211 -2.37 3.10 -2.26
C GLU A 211 -1.14 2.77 -3.10
N PHE A 212 -0.42 3.79 -3.54
CA PHE A 212 0.90 3.64 -4.12
C PHE A 212 1.87 4.67 -3.53
N ASN A 213 3.14 4.31 -3.50
CA ASN A 213 4.22 5.09 -2.91
C ASN A 213 5.29 5.34 -3.96
N VAL A 214 5.71 6.61 -4.11
CA VAL A 214 6.71 7.05 -5.11
C VAL A 214 7.89 7.79 -4.49
N GLY A 215 7.81 8.12 -3.21
CA GLY A 215 8.88 8.77 -2.48
C GLY A 215 9.16 8.09 -1.15
N ARG A 216 10.42 8.13 -0.68
CA ARG A 216 10.85 7.51 0.59
C ARG A 216 10.46 6.04 0.70
N GLN A 217 10.55 5.31 -0.40
CA GLN A 217 10.27 3.89 -0.43
C GLN A 217 11.39 3.14 0.25
N ASP A 218 11.04 2.29 1.22
CA ASP A 218 11.98 1.42 1.87
C ASP A 218 12.04 0.08 1.14
N ILE A 219 13.21 -0.26 0.59
CA ILE A 219 13.48 -1.56 -0.03
C ILE A 219 14.03 -2.59 0.98
N ASN A 220 14.36 -2.18 2.21
CA ASN A 220 14.98 -3.06 3.19
C ASN A 220 14.09 -4.25 3.51
N THR A 221 12.79 -4.02 3.70
CA THR A 221 11.82 -5.11 3.93
C THR A 221 11.81 -6.10 2.78
N SER A 222 11.83 -5.62 1.52
CA SER A 222 11.91 -6.48 0.34
C SER A 222 13.21 -7.30 0.34
N GLN A 223 14.35 -6.67 0.65
CA GLN A 223 15.65 -7.36 0.70
C GLN A 223 15.72 -8.39 1.80
N VAL A 224 15.15 -8.11 2.98
CA VAL A 224 15.09 -9.08 4.07
C VAL A 224 14.21 -10.28 3.71
N CYS A 225 13.09 -10.04 3.02
CA CYS A 225 12.15 -11.08 2.61
C CYS A 225 12.62 -11.90 1.42
N SER A 226 13.32 -11.28 0.44
CA SER A 226 13.57 -11.87 -0.89
C SER A 226 15.02 -11.75 -1.37
N GLY A 227 15.93 -11.24 -0.51
CA GLY A 227 17.33 -11.02 -0.90
C GLY A 227 17.53 -9.75 -1.74
N PRO A 228 18.65 -9.63 -2.49
CA PRO A 228 19.03 -8.42 -3.20
C PRO A 228 18.18 -8.20 -4.45
N VAL A 229 16.96 -7.73 -4.26
CA VAL A 229 15.89 -7.64 -5.28
C VAL A 229 16.23 -6.79 -6.50
N LEU A 230 17.16 -5.82 -6.38
CA LEU A 230 17.61 -5.00 -7.50
C LEU A 230 18.78 -5.58 -8.26
N ASN A 231 19.38 -6.69 -7.79
CA ASN A 231 20.56 -7.28 -8.42
C ASN A 231 20.39 -7.58 -9.93
N PRO A 232 19.25 -8.11 -10.40
CA PRO A 232 19.03 -8.36 -11.83
C PRO A 232 18.99 -7.09 -12.69
N TYR A 233 18.80 -5.92 -12.09
CA TYR A 233 18.57 -4.65 -12.76
C TYR A 233 19.73 -3.65 -12.57
N ILE A 234 20.74 -4.01 -11.79
CA ILE A 234 21.74 -3.05 -11.30
C ILE A 234 22.54 -2.39 -12.44
N ASP A 235 22.93 -3.14 -13.45
CA ASP A 235 23.71 -2.62 -14.57
C ASP A 235 22.90 -1.60 -15.39
N GLU A 236 21.62 -1.88 -15.63
CA GLU A 236 20.74 -0.96 -16.35
C GLU A 236 20.41 0.29 -15.51
N VAL A 237 20.19 0.10 -14.21
CA VAL A 237 19.99 1.21 -13.26
C VAL A 237 21.21 2.12 -13.23
N LEU A 238 22.42 1.57 -13.18
CA LEU A 238 23.66 2.34 -13.16
C LEU A 238 23.99 3.00 -14.52
N ALA A 239 23.53 2.44 -15.63
CA ALA A 239 23.73 2.98 -16.96
C ALA A 239 22.85 4.18 -17.28
N ARG A 240 21.79 4.41 -16.50
CA ARG A 240 20.89 5.54 -16.70
C ARG A 240 21.49 6.83 -16.15
N ASP A 241 21.52 7.90 -16.97
CA ASP A 241 21.87 9.26 -16.51
C ASP A 241 20.80 9.88 -15.59
N ARG A 242 19.66 9.23 -15.44
CA ARG A 242 18.59 9.62 -14.51
C ARG A 242 18.79 8.88 -13.20
N TRP A 243 18.98 9.63 -12.14
CA TRP A 243 19.03 9.14 -10.77
C TRP A 243 17.69 8.47 -10.41
N LEU A 244 17.69 7.17 -10.15
CA LEU A 244 16.68 6.59 -9.30
C LEU A 244 16.80 7.31 -7.96
N ILE A 245 15.80 8.12 -7.62
CA ILE A 245 15.69 8.64 -6.26
C ILE A 245 15.37 7.44 -5.37
N ILE A 246 16.40 6.77 -4.89
CA ILE A 246 16.27 5.81 -3.80
C ILE A 246 16.20 6.65 -2.53
N PRO A 247 15.04 6.75 -1.86
CA PRO A 247 14.92 7.59 -0.69
C PRO A 247 15.90 7.12 0.39
N GLY A 248 16.71 8.06 0.88
CA GLY A 248 17.69 7.82 1.94
C GLY A 248 19.15 7.70 1.46
N ILE A 249 19.40 7.60 0.15
CA ILE A 249 20.73 7.75 -0.42
C ILE A 249 20.72 9.11 -1.13
N GLY A 250 21.39 10.11 -0.55
CA GLY A 250 21.64 11.39 -1.21
C GLY A 250 22.37 11.19 -2.55
N PRO A 251 22.39 12.21 -3.43
CA PRO A 251 23.10 12.10 -4.70
C PRO A 251 24.57 11.74 -4.42
N ILE A 252 24.98 10.57 -4.93
CA ILE A 252 26.40 10.24 -4.99
C ILE A 252 26.97 11.11 -6.11
N ASP A 253 27.65 12.19 -5.74
CA ASP A 253 28.35 13.04 -6.68
C ASP A 253 29.53 12.24 -7.27
N ARG A 254 29.42 11.82 -8.53
CA ARG A 254 30.47 11.06 -9.22
C ARG A 254 31.70 11.94 -9.57
N HIS A 255 31.69 13.22 -9.22
CA HIS A 255 32.75 14.17 -9.57
C HIS A 255 33.67 14.56 -8.41
N THR A 256 33.48 14.00 -7.22
CA THR A 256 34.43 14.22 -6.14
C THR A 256 35.11 12.92 -5.75
N ASP A 257 36.41 12.87 -6.05
CA ASP A 257 37.46 12.09 -5.43
C ASP A 257 37.65 10.62 -5.83
N ILE A 258 38.12 10.41 -7.05
CA ILE A 258 39.23 9.47 -7.23
C ILE A 258 40.44 10.33 -7.59
N ALA A 259 41.18 10.79 -6.57
CA ALA A 259 42.55 11.25 -6.76
C ALA A 259 43.38 9.99 -7.10
N PRO A 260 44.18 10.01 -8.16
CA PRO A 260 45.12 8.95 -8.42
C PRO A 260 46.27 9.04 -7.43
N ASP A 261 46.50 7.97 -6.68
CA ASP A 261 47.81 7.70 -6.07
C ASP A 261 48.79 7.20 -7.11
#